data_491f424931c9d115be5c65bfe46e55ee
#
_entry.id   491f424931c9d115be5c65bfe46e55ee
#
_cell.length_a   1.000
_cell.length_b   1.000
_cell.length_c   1.000
_cell.angle_alpha   90.00
_cell.angle_beta   90.00
_cell.angle_gamma   90.00
#
_symmetry.space_group_name_H-M   'P 1'
#
loop_
_entity.id
_entity.type
_entity.pdbx_description
1 polymer ?
#
loop_
_entity_poly.entity_id
_entity_poly.type
_entity_poly.pdbx_seq_one_letter_code
_entity_poly.pdbx_strand_id
1 'polypeptide(L)'
;MWMEVKIRVEEDASTEELEITIRCRQMNESVIRILEMLRITDKKLTGYREDQTYLLDVNQILYIDTVEKRTFLYTENEVYETPLRLYELEGRLESCDFFRASKSSIINFNQIQSLKPEFGGTM
;
A
#
# COMPACT_ATOMS: atom_id res chain seq x y z
N MET A 1 -10.28 -25.02 -12.28
CA MET A 1 -9.35 -25.75 -11.43
C MET A 1 -9.67 -25.56 -9.97
N TRP A 2 -9.70 -26.64 -9.25
CA TRP A 2 -9.98 -26.59 -7.82
C TRP A 2 -8.80 -26.06 -7.04
N MET A 3 -9.11 -25.31 -6.03
CA MET A 3 -8.12 -24.84 -5.09
C MET A 3 -8.68 -25.08 -3.70
N GLU A 4 -7.90 -25.75 -2.85
CA GLU A 4 -8.30 -25.95 -1.48
C GLU A 4 -7.86 -24.77 -0.66
N VAL A 5 -8.81 -24.15 -0.02
CA VAL A 5 -8.53 -22.97 0.81
C VAL A 5 -8.93 -23.33 2.24
N LYS A 6 -7.98 -23.17 3.16
CA LYS A 6 -8.25 -23.33 4.57
C LYS A 6 -8.55 -21.96 5.17
N ILE A 7 -9.67 -21.85 5.83
CA ILE A 7 -10.05 -20.58 6.44
C ILE A 7 -9.97 -20.74 7.95
N ARG A 8 -9.25 -19.82 8.60
CA ARG A 8 -9.11 -19.81 10.04
C ARG A 8 -9.43 -18.42 10.55
N VAL A 9 -10.24 -18.38 11.59
CA VAL A 9 -10.55 -17.11 12.26
C VAL A 9 -9.91 -17.16 13.63
N GLU A 10 -9.11 -16.17 13.95
CA GLU A 10 -8.45 -16.09 15.24
C GLU A 10 -8.88 -14.80 15.92
N GLU A 11 -9.31 -14.94 17.17
CA GLU A 11 -9.67 -13.78 17.97
C GLU A 11 -8.50 -13.45 18.89
N ASP A 12 -8.01 -12.23 18.79
CA ASP A 12 -6.84 -11.79 19.54
C ASP A 12 -7.12 -10.39 20.07
N ALA A 13 -7.28 -10.29 21.36
CA ALA A 13 -7.65 -9.01 21.98
C ALA A 13 -6.59 -7.93 21.81
N SER A 14 -5.36 -8.33 21.50
CA SER A 14 -4.29 -7.35 21.30
C SER A 14 -4.30 -6.74 19.90
N THR A 15 -5.12 -7.27 19.01
CA THR A 15 -5.23 -6.76 17.65
C THR A 15 -6.06 -5.49 17.65
N GLU A 16 -5.50 -4.40 17.15
CA GLU A 16 -6.21 -3.13 17.15
C GLU A 16 -7.13 -2.97 15.95
N GLU A 17 -6.78 -3.57 14.83
CA GLU A 17 -7.57 -3.47 13.61
C GLU A 17 -7.92 -4.84 13.10
N LEU A 18 -9.00 -4.91 12.32
CA LEU A 18 -9.31 -6.14 11.62
C LEU A 18 -8.19 -6.42 10.62
N GLU A 19 -7.68 -7.62 10.69
CA GLU A 19 -6.54 -8.00 9.88
C GLU A 19 -6.86 -9.29 9.13
N ILE A 20 -6.54 -9.33 7.85
CA ILE A 20 -6.70 -10.54 7.05
C ILE A 20 -5.35 -10.91 6.47
N THR A 21 -4.88 -12.10 6.79
CA THR A 21 -3.59 -12.59 6.31
C THR A 21 -3.82 -13.77 5.39
N ILE A 22 -3.23 -13.72 4.22
CA ILE A 22 -3.29 -14.84 3.29
C ILE A 22 -1.90 -15.46 3.24
N ARG A 23 -1.83 -16.71 3.65
CA ARG A 23 -0.58 -17.46 3.63
C ARG A 23 -0.59 -18.42 2.47
N CYS A 24 0.37 -18.30 1.60
CA CYS A 24 0.45 -19.15 0.42
C CYS A 24 1.91 -19.49 0.16
N ARG A 25 2.11 -20.55 -0.60
CA ARG A 25 3.47 -20.93 -0.95
C ARG A 25 4.06 -19.95 -1.94
N GLN A 26 3.24 -19.45 -2.83
CA GLN A 26 3.70 -18.56 -3.89
C GLN A 26 2.52 -17.77 -4.41
N MET A 27 2.76 -16.52 -4.73
CA MET A 27 1.72 -15.71 -5.34
C MET A 27 1.33 -16.32 -6.68
N ASN A 28 0.03 -16.43 -6.92
CA ASN A 28 -0.47 -16.95 -8.17
C ASN A 28 -1.82 -16.32 -8.46
N GLU A 29 -2.41 -16.76 -9.57
CA GLU A 29 -3.66 -16.20 -10.02
C GLU A 29 -4.79 -16.37 -9.02
N SER A 30 -4.81 -17.50 -8.32
CA SER A 30 -5.84 -17.75 -7.32
C SER A 30 -5.77 -16.75 -6.17
N VAL A 31 -4.56 -16.45 -5.71
CA VAL A 31 -4.38 -15.49 -4.63
C VAL A 31 -4.80 -14.10 -5.09
N ILE A 32 -4.40 -13.74 -6.31
CA ILE A 32 -4.77 -12.43 -6.86
C ILE A 32 -6.28 -12.29 -6.94
N ARG A 33 -6.96 -13.35 -7.36
CA ARG A 33 -8.41 -13.33 -7.47
C ARG A 33 -9.08 -13.13 -6.11
N ILE A 34 -8.55 -13.79 -5.09
CA ILE A 34 -9.07 -13.62 -3.73
C ILE A 34 -8.87 -12.18 -3.27
N LEU A 35 -7.69 -11.62 -3.52
CA LEU A 35 -7.43 -10.25 -3.14
C LEU A 35 -8.39 -9.28 -3.81
N GLU A 36 -8.70 -9.53 -5.07
CA GLU A 36 -9.64 -8.68 -5.78
C GLU A 36 -11.03 -8.75 -5.16
N MET A 37 -11.44 -9.93 -4.72
CA MET A 37 -12.73 -10.08 -4.07
C MET A 37 -12.79 -9.36 -2.74
N LEU A 38 -11.65 -9.22 -2.07
CA LEU A 38 -11.60 -8.55 -0.78
C LEU A 38 -11.47 -7.04 -0.89
N ARG A 39 -11.24 -6.54 -2.08
CA ARG A 39 -11.10 -5.09 -2.29
C ARG A 39 -12.46 -4.43 -2.30
N ILE A 40 -12.92 -4.12 -1.13
CA ILE A 40 -14.25 -3.54 -0.98
C ILE A 40 -14.27 -2.08 -1.39
N THR A 41 -13.18 -1.36 -1.15
CA THR A 41 -13.14 0.08 -1.37
C THR A 41 -12.28 0.50 -2.55
N ASP A 42 -11.57 -0.42 -3.17
CA ASP A 42 -10.70 -0.13 -4.32
C ASP A 42 -9.54 0.79 -4.01
N LYS A 43 -9.31 1.10 -2.76
CA LYS A 43 -8.24 2.04 -2.42
C LYS A 43 -7.14 1.34 -1.68
N LYS A 44 -6.60 0.32 -2.32
CA LYS A 44 -5.51 -0.47 -1.76
C LYS A 44 -4.37 -0.56 -2.75
N LEU A 45 -3.17 -0.59 -2.23
CA LEU A 45 -1.97 -0.82 -3.03
C LEU A 45 -1.19 -1.96 -2.44
N THR A 46 -0.54 -2.71 -3.32
CA THR A 46 0.29 -3.83 -2.90
C THR A 46 1.68 -3.33 -2.58
N GLY A 47 2.16 -3.71 -1.41
CA GLY A 47 3.53 -3.39 -1.01
C GLY A 47 4.23 -4.63 -0.51
N TYR A 48 5.54 -4.66 -0.64
CA TYR A 48 6.37 -5.77 -0.18
C TYR A 48 7.32 -5.31 0.90
N ARG A 49 7.48 -6.14 1.91
CA ARG A 49 8.38 -5.85 2.99
C ARG A 49 8.80 -7.17 3.63
N GLU A 50 10.12 -7.41 3.70
CA GLU A 50 10.65 -8.61 4.32
C GLU A 50 10.01 -9.89 3.79
N ASP A 51 9.97 -10.00 2.46
CA ASP A 51 9.46 -11.19 1.77
C ASP A 51 7.98 -11.44 2.00
N GLN A 52 7.26 -10.45 2.49
CA GLN A 52 5.82 -10.55 2.67
C GLN A 52 5.11 -9.51 1.83
N THR A 53 3.92 -9.87 1.39
CA THR A 53 3.09 -8.99 0.58
C THR A 53 2.00 -8.40 1.45
N TYR A 54 1.84 -7.09 1.38
CA TYR A 54 0.83 -6.37 2.14
C TYR A 54 -0.10 -5.65 1.20
N LEU A 55 -1.36 -5.58 1.58
CA LEU A 55 -2.33 -4.79 0.86
C LEU A 55 -2.60 -3.55 1.71
N LEU A 56 -2.09 -2.43 1.27
CA LEU A 56 -2.09 -1.20 2.06
C LEU A 56 -3.21 -0.27 1.67
N ASP A 57 -3.86 0.30 2.67
CA ASP A 57 -4.85 1.34 2.43
C ASP A 57 -4.11 2.60 1.98
N VAL A 58 -4.57 3.20 0.89
CA VAL A 58 -3.87 4.39 0.37
C VAL A 58 -3.85 5.52 1.38
N ASN A 59 -4.82 5.56 2.29
CA ASN A 59 -4.83 6.62 3.30
C ASN A 59 -3.69 6.50 4.31
N GLN A 60 -3.06 5.34 4.39
CA GLN A 60 -1.92 5.14 5.27
C GLN A 60 -0.61 5.58 4.64
N ILE A 61 -0.61 5.83 3.36
CA ILE A 61 0.60 6.19 2.64
C ILE A 61 0.81 7.69 2.71
N LEU A 62 1.96 8.09 3.23
CA LEU A 62 2.31 9.50 3.34
C LEU A 62 2.85 10.03 2.03
N TYR A 63 3.75 9.30 1.42
CA TYR A 63 4.28 9.68 0.13
C TYR A 63 4.92 8.45 -0.53
N ILE A 64 5.19 8.60 -1.82
CA ILE A 64 5.77 7.55 -2.65
C ILE A 64 7.00 8.14 -3.32
N ASP A 65 8.09 7.39 -3.32
CA ASP A 65 9.33 7.88 -3.89
C ASP A 65 9.99 6.78 -4.71
N THR A 66 10.74 7.19 -5.73
CA THR A 66 11.50 6.26 -6.56
C THR A 66 12.97 6.50 -6.35
N VAL A 67 13.69 5.44 -6.01
CA VAL A 67 15.13 5.47 -5.83
C VAL A 67 15.72 4.33 -6.64
N GLU A 68 16.64 4.66 -7.56
CA GLU A 68 17.31 3.65 -8.37
C GLU A 68 16.33 2.71 -9.07
N LYS A 69 15.30 3.30 -9.66
CA LYS A 69 14.28 2.58 -10.43
C LYS A 69 13.41 1.66 -9.58
N ARG A 70 13.46 1.79 -8.28
CA ARG A 70 12.61 1.06 -7.37
C ARG A 70 11.65 2.03 -6.71
N THR A 71 10.41 1.61 -6.56
CA THR A 71 9.37 2.48 -6.01
C THR A 71 9.01 2.05 -4.61
N PHE A 72 8.97 3.01 -3.69
CA PHE A 72 8.72 2.75 -2.29
C PHE A 72 7.52 3.54 -1.78
N LEU A 73 6.72 2.87 -0.95
CA LEU A 73 5.56 3.45 -0.31
C LEU A 73 5.92 3.71 1.15
N TYR A 74 5.79 4.96 1.57
CA TYR A 74 6.15 5.34 2.93
C TYR A 74 4.91 5.55 3.77
N THR A 75 4.80 4.80 4.85
CA THR A 75 3.74 5.00 5.84
C THR A 75 4.37 5.61 7.09
N GLU A 76 3.55 5.81 8.11
CA GLU A 76 4.06 6.44 9.33
C GLU A 76 5.19 5.65 9.98
N ASN A 77 5.09 4.33 9.96
CA ASN A 77 6.05 3.49 10.66
C ASN A 77 6.88 2.58 9.77
N GLU A 78 6.49 2.40 8.54
CA GLU A 78 7.09 1.38 7.70
C GLU A 78 7.31 1.86 6.28
N VAL A 79 8.23 1.21 5.58
CA VAL A 79 8.48 1.46 4.18
C VAL A 79 8.25 0.16 3.43
N TYR A 80 7.50 0.24 2.34
CA TYR A 80 7.19 -0.92 1.52
C TYR A 80 7.65 -0.65 0.10
N GLU A 81 8.06 -1.69 -0.58
CA GLU A 81 8.38 -1.58 -1.99
C GLU A 81 7.19 -2.04 -2.81
N THR A 82 6.93 -1.39 -3.95
CA THR A 82 5.87 -1.81 -4.83
C THR A 82 6.43 -2.01 -6.24
N PRO A 83 5.91 -2.99 -6.99
CA PRO A 83 6.38 -3.18 -8.36
C PRO A 83 5.80 -2.17 -9.32
N LEU A 84 4.84 -1.38 -8.89
CA LEU A 84 4.22 -0.38 -9.75
C LEU A 84 5.15 0.79 -10.00
N ARG A 85 5.08 1.34 -11.18
CA ARG A 85 5.84 2.52 -11.52
C ARG A 85 5.07 3.78 -11.16
N LEU A 86 5.79 4.90 -11.04
CA LEU A 86 5.14 6.14 -10.64
C LEU A 86 3.99 6.52 -11.56
N TYR A 87 4.16 6.34 -12.86
CA TYR A 87 3.08 6.73 -13.77
C TYR A 87 1.84 5.85 -13.59
N GLU A 88 2.03 4.58 -13.23
CA GLU A 88 0.92 3.70 -12.94
C GLU A 88 0.22 4.11 -11.65
N LEU A 89 1.01 4.47 -10.64
CA LEU A 89 0.47 4.91 -9.38
C LEU A 89 -0.27 6.24 -9.53
N GLU A 90 0.29 7.13 -10.32
CA GLU A 90 -0.34 8.40 -10.57
C GLU A 90 -1.75 8.21 -11.13
N GLY A 91 -1.89 7.28 -12.08
CA GLY A 91 -3.19 6.99 -12.64
C GLY A 91 -4.14 6.36 -11.62
N ARG A 92 -3.65 5.42 -10.83
CA ARG A 92 -4.49 4.73 -9.86
C ARG A 92 -4.91 5.61 -8.71
N LEU A 93 -4.11 6.61 -8.38
CA LEU A 93 -4.38 7.50 -7.26
C LEU A 93 -5.02 8.82 -7.68
N GLU A 94 -5.41 8.90 -8.93
CA GLU A 94 -5.97 10.12 -9.47
C GLU A 94 -7.21 10.59 -8.73
N SER A 95 -8.05 9.65 -8.32
CA SER A 95 -9.26 9.99 -7.59
C SER A 95 -9.03 10.14 -6.09
N CYS A 96 -7.81 9.96 -5.64
CA CYS A 96 -7.43 10.15 -4.24
C CYS A 96 -6.69 11.48 -4.15
N ASP A 97 -6.44 11.93 -2.95
CA ASP A 97 -5.80 13.24 -2.78
C ASP A 97 -4.29 13.15 -2.84
N PHE A 98 -3.77 12.51 -3.89
CA PHE A 98 -2.34 12.43 -4.14
C PHE A 98 -1.99 13.32 -5.31
N PHE A 99 -0.77 13.85 -5.30
CA PHE A 99 -0.31 14.65 -6.43
C PHE A 99 1.17 14.40 -6.67
N ARG A 100 1.57 14.57 -7.93
CA ARG A 100 2.94 14.38 -8.34
C ARG A 100 3.75 15.60 -7.91
N ALA A 101 4.66 15.39 -6.96
CA ALA A 101 5.45 16.50 -6.43
C ALA A 101 6.75 16.73 -7.20
N SER A 102 7.26 15.69 -7.84
CA SER A 102 8.49 15.79 -8.61
C SER A 102 8.56 14.62 -9.57
N LYS A 103 9.67 14.50 -10.28
CA LYS A 103 9.87 13.38 -11.20
C LYS A 103 9.87 12.06 -10.48
N SER A 104 10.25 12.04 -9.22
CA SER A 104 10.40 10.80 -8.48
C SER A 104 9.44 10.65 -7.31
N SER A 105 8.57 11.61 -7.06
CA SER A 105 7.76 11.61 -5.84
C SER A 105 6.30 11.92 -6.06
N ILE A 106 5.45 11.21 -5.32
CA ILE A 106 4.02 11.48 -5.24
C ILE A 106 3.69 11.66 -3.77
N ILE A 107 2.94 12.69 -3.44
CA ILE A 107 2.65 13.03 -2.05
C ILE A 107 1.16 12.97 -1.78
N ASN A 108 0.80 12.44 -0.60
CA ASN A 108 -0.57 12.41 -0.16
C ASN A 108 -0.92 13.78 0.41
N PHE A 109 -1.81 14.50 -0.26
CA PHE A 109 -2.16 15.84 0.12
C PHE A 109 -2.71 15.92 1.54
N ASN A 110 -3.48 14.93 1.92
CA ASN A 110 -4.08 14.93 3.25
C ASN A 110 -3.04 14.82 4.37
N GLN A 111 -1.90 14.20 4.07
CA GLN A 111 -0.85 14.02 5.06
C GLN A 111 0.06 15.22 5.16
N ILE A 112 0.05 16.08 4.16
CA ILE A 112 0.86 17.28 4.19
C ILE A 112 0.49 18.16 5.38
N GLN A 113 -0.76 18.15 5.76
CA GLN A 113 -1.20 18.99 6.86
C GLN A 113 -0.49 18.65 8.16
N SER A 114 -0.19 17.38 8.38
CA SER A 114 0.51 16.99 9.59
C SER A 114 2.00 17.21 9.49
N LEU A 115 2.53 17.38 8.28
CA LEU A 115 3.96 17.62 8.06
C LEU A 115 4.27 19.08 7.83
N LYS A 116 3.26 19.89 7.78
CA LYS A 116 3.38 21.26 7.35
C LYS A 116 4.46 22.09 8.03
N PRO A 117 4.62 22.06 9.33
CA PRO A 117 5.66 22.89 9.98
C PRO A 117 7.07 22.53 9.50
N GLU A 118 7.34 21.27 9.34
CA GLU A 118 8.66 20.83 8.89
C GLU A 118 8.87 21.13 7.42
N PHE A 119 7.84 20.94 6.65
CA PHE A 119 7.89 21.20 5.23
C PHE A 119 8.19 22.68 4.97
N GLY A 120 7.45 23.52 5.64
CA GLY A 120 7.63 24.95 5.47
C GLY A 120 8.98 25.43 5.92
N GLY A 121 9.49 24.82 6.97
CA GLY A 121 10.77 25.22 7.52
C GLY A 121 11.97 24.90 6.65
N THR A 122 11.85 23.91 5.80
CA THR A 122 12.95 23.50 4.94
C THR A 122 12.97 24.23 3.62
N MET A 123 11.97 24.97 3.35
CA MET A 123 11.90 25.75 2.12
C MET A 123 12.56 27.12 2.29
#